data_c8a33b90a2ba6d6a22f8302510bdfce4
#
_entry.id   c8a33b90a2ba6d6a22f8302510bdfce4
#
_cell.length_a   1.000
_cell.length_b   1.000
_cell.length_c   1.000
_cell.angle_alpha   90.00
_cell.angle_beta   90.00
_cell.angle_gamma   90.00
#
_symmetry.space_group_name_H-M   'P 1'
#
loop_
_entity.id
_entity.type
_entity.pdbx_description
1 polymer ?
#
loop_
_entity_poly.entity_id
_entity_poly.type
_entity_poly.pdbx_seq_one_letter_code
_entity_poly.pdbx_strand_id
1 'polypeptide(L)'
;MFEIFEQGFLVRGFFAGLLISISAALIGTAVVLRRNAMIGDGLSHVGFSAFAVATVLNFAPLEFALPVVIIMSFLILRLNNQSKIQPDAAIAMVSAGALALGTFVISITRGVNTDINNYLFGSILSISVNDLIFCVIFSIFVIGIFLACYNKIFALTFDEEFARSIGIKTNLYNAIFAILCSIVVVLGMRLMGALLISSLIIFPTMSAMQVVKTFKRVIIVSILVSVTCFIIGMVVSYGFSTPTGSTIVLVNVLVFMLLKMMAWVRE
;
A
#
# COMPACT_ATOMS: atom_id res chain seq x y z
N MET A 1 -13.36 -24.03 10.51
CA MET A 1 -12.90 -23.29 9.32
C MET A 1 -14.07 -22.68 8.53
N PHE A 2 -15.23 -23.34 8.42
CA PHE A 2 -16.41 -22.80 7.73
C PHE A 2 -17.17 -21.71 8.50
N GLU A 3 -17.06 -21.66 9.82
CA GLU A 3 -17.66 -20.61 10.66
C GLU A 3 -17.15 -19.20 10.36
N ILE A 4 -15.97 -19.08 9.71
CA ILE A 4 -15.40 -17.78 9.26
C ILE A 4 -16.33 -17.13 8.22
N PHE A 5 -17.04 -17.90 7.40
CA PHE A 5 -17.91 -17.39 6.35
C PHE A 5 -19.35 -17.10 6.82
N GLU A 6 -19.73 -17.50 8.02
CA GLU A 6 -21.04 -17.18 8.59
C GLU A 6 -21.13 -15.74 9.12
N GLN A 7 -19.99 -15.11 9.42
CA GLN A 7 -19.96 -13.75 9.93
C GLN A 7 -19.75 -12.76 8.77
N GLY A 8 -20.78 -12.05 8.39
CA GLY A 8 -20.79 -11.14 7.22
C GLY A 8 -19.68 -10.07 7.21
N PHE A 9 -19.13 -9.66 8.37
CA PHE A 9 -18.00 -8.72 8.42
C PHE A 9 -16.67 -9.39 8.05
N LEU A 10 -16.45 -10.66 8.38
CA LEU A 10 -15.25 -11.40 8.00
C LEU A 10 -15.21 -11.63 6.49
N VAL A 11 -16.34 -11.94 5.89
CA VAL A 11 -16.46 -12.09 4.42
C VAL A 11 -16.11 -10.78 3.73
N ARG A 12 -16.65 -9.65 4.22
CA ARG A 12 -16.32 -8.33 3.67
C ARG A 12 -14.84 -8.02 3.79
N GLY A 13 -14.25 -8.26 4.96
CA GLY A 13 -12.82 -8.08 5.20
C GLY A 13 -11.95 -8.94 4.30
N PHE A 14 -12.34 -10.18 4.07
CA PHE A 14 -11.63 -11.11 3.20
C PHE A 14 -11.61 -10.63 1.74
N PHE A 15 -12.76 -10.28 1.16
CA PHE A 15 -12.82 -9.80 -0.23
C PHE A 15 -12.11 -8.47 -0.42
N ALA A 16 -12.32 -7.51 0.49
CA ALA A 16 -11.62 -6.24 0.44
C ALA A 16 -10.10 -6.42 0.54
N GLY A 17 -9.66 -7.26 1.48
CA GLY A 17 -8.26 -7.56 1.67
C GLY A 17 -7.59 -8.25 0.51
N LEU A 18 -8.29 -9.16 -0.15
CA LEU A 18 -7.83 -9.84 -1.35
C LEU A 18 -7.59 -8.85 -2.50
N LEU A 19 -8.54 -7.96 -2.75
CA LEU A 19 -8.43 -6.93 -3.80
C LEU A 19 -7.30 -5.95 -3.52
N ILE A 20 -7.14 -5.51 -2.26
CA ILE A 20 -6.04 -4.64 -1.86
C ILE A 20 -4.71 -5.35 -2.01
N SER A 21 -4.60 -6.63 -1.61
CA SER A 21 -3.37 -7.42 -1.74
C SER A 21 -2.91 -7.53 -3.20
N ILE A 22 -3.85 -7.75 -4.14
CA ILE A 22 -3.58 -7.76 -5.57
C ILE A 22 -3.12 -6.38 -6.05
N SER A 23 -3.84 -5.31 -5.69
CA SER A 23 -3.53 -3.95 -6.10
C SER A 23 -2.19 -3.48 -5.53
N ALA A 24 -1.89 -3.81 -4.27
CA ALA A 24 -0.64 -3.49 -3.60
C ALA A 24 0.55 -4.21 -4.26
N ALA A 25 0.42 -5.49 -4.61
CA ALA A 25 1.46 -6.24 -5.30
C ALA A 25 1.74 -5.71 -6.71
N LEU A 26 0.70 -5.29 -7.45
CA LEU A 26 0.83 -4.67 -8.77
C LEU A 26 1.64 -3.36 -8.69
N ILE A 27 1.19 -2.43 -7.85
CA ILE A 27 1.86 -1.15 -7.65
C ILE A 27 3.25 -1.35 -7.03
N GLY A 28 3.36 -2.24 -6.05
CA GLY A 28 4.60 -2.57 -5.36
C GLY A 28 5.70 -3.01 -6.31
N THR A 29 5.37 -3.80 -7.33
CA THR A 29 6.36 -4.23 -8.33
C THR A 29 7.02 -3.04 -9.03
N ALA A 30 6.24 -2.05 -9.47
CA ALA A 30 6.81 -0.87 -10.11
C ALA A 30 7.53 0.05 -9.11
N VAL A 31 7.00 0.20 -7.89
CA VAL A 31 7.61 1.02 -6.81
C VAL A 31 8.99 0.48 -6.41
N VAL A 32 9.07 -0.82 -6.15
CA VAL A 32 10.32 -1.48 -5.70
C VAL A 32 11.38 -1.47 -6.81
N LEU A 33 11.00 -1.78 -8.04
CA LEU A 33 11.92 -1.77 -9.18
C LEU A 33 12.43 -0.36 -9.53
N ARG A 34 11.64 0.68 -9.26
CA ARG A 34 12.07 2.10 -9.37
C ARG A 34 12.96 2.57 -8.22
N ARG A 35 13.30 1.71 -7.26
CA ARG A 35 14.05 2.04 -6.04
C ARG A 35 13.36 3.08 -5.15
N ASN A 36 12.04 3.19 -5.22
CA ASN A 36 11.22 4.10 -4.43
C ASN A 36 10.37 3.34 -3.40
N ALA A 37 10.90 2.25 -2.84
CA ALA A 37 10.15 1.35 -1.95
C ALA A 37 9.54 2.06 -0.73
N MET A 38 10.17 3.12 -0.24
CA MET A 38 9.71 3.89 0.91
C MET A 38 8.47 4.76 0.64
N ILE A 39 8.05 4.94 -0.64
CA ILE A 39 6.92 5.84 -0.97
C ILE A 39 5.61 5.34 -0.36
N GLY A 40 5.41 4.01 -0.28
CA GLY A 40 4.22 3.41 0.34
C GLY A 40 4.13 3.73 1.83
N ASP A 41 5.26 3.65 2.53
CA ASP A 41 5.37 3.98 3.96
C ASP A 41 5.16 5.47 4.19
N GLY A 42 5.84 6.33 3.42
CA GLY A 42 5.68 7.78 3.51
C GLY A 42 4.23 8.23 3.29
N LEU A 43 3.57 7.73 2.25
CA LEU A 43 2.17 8.06 1.97
C LEU A 43 1.21 7.47 3.02
N SER A 44 1.54 6.35 3.67
CA SER A 44 0.72 5.81 4.76
C SER A 44 0.72 6.72 5.99
N HIS A 45 1.85 7.33 6.34
CA HIS A 45 1.92 8.32 7.42
C HIS A 45 1.20 9.62 7.08
N VAL A 46 1.24 10.05 5.82
CA VAL A 46 0.40 11.18 5.34
C VAL A 46 -1.08 10.82 5.46
N GLY A 47 -1.47 9.63 5.07
CA GLY A 47 -2.83 9.14 5.22
C GLY A 47 -3.29 9.11 6.68
N PHE A 48 -2.43 8.62 7.60
CA PHE A 48 -2.69 8.65 9.04
C PHE A 48 -2.98 10.09 9.53
N SER A 49 -2.14 11.05 9.14
CA SER A 49 -2.35 12.45 9.49
C SER A 49 -3.67 13.00 8.92
N ALA A 50 -3.97 12.68 7.67
CA ALA A 50 -5.21 13.10 7.03
C ALA A 50 -6.45 12.51 7.70
N PHE A 51 -6.41 11.22 8.11
CA PHE A 51 -7.49 10.61 8.88
C PHE A 51 -7.64 11.26 10.27
N ALA A 52 -6.54 11.56 10.94
CA ALA A 52 -6.55 12.24 12.23
C ALA A 52 -7.24 13.61 12.12
N VAL A 53 -6.85 14.42 11.13
CA VAL A 53 -7.44 15.74 10.88
C VAL A 53 -8.92 15.62 10.50
N ALA A 54 -9.27 14.68 9.62
CA ALA A 54 -10.66 14.44 9.21
C ALA A 54 -11.56 14.10 10.40
N THR A 55 -11.07 13.24 11.30
CA THR A 55 -11.82 12.83 12.50
C THR A 55 -12.06 14.01 13.43
N VAL A 56 -11.07 14.87 13.63
CA VAL A 56 -11.19 16.07 14.47
C VAL A 56 -12.14 17.09 13.87
N LEU A 57 -12.14 17.24 12.55
CA LEU A 57 -13.03 18.16 11.83
C LEU A 57 -14.42 17.56 11.54
N ASN A 58 -14.70 16.31 11.97
CA ASN A 58 -15.93 15.57 11.67
C ASN A 58 -16.23 15.43 10.17
N PHE A 59 -15.19 15.36 9.33
CA PHE A 59 -15.33 15.01 7.92
C PHE A 59 -15.32 13.48 7.73
N ALA A 60 -15.85 13.01 6.60
CA ALA A 60 -15.73 11.61 6.21
C ALA A 60 -14.24 11.25 5.97
N PRO A 61 -13.65 10.35 6.78
CA PRO A 61 -12.18 10.18 6.80
C PRO A 61 -11.60 9.79 5.44
N LEU A 62 -12.26 8.88 4.72
CA LEU A 62 -11.78 8.38 3.43
C LEU A 62 -11.81 9.47 2.34
N GLU A 63 -12.92 10.22 2.29
CA GLU A 63 -13.13 11.28 1.30
C GLU A 63 -12.15 12.44 1.49
N PHE A 64 -11.76 12.72 2.74
CA PHE A 64 -10.78 13.75 3.06
C PHE A 64 -9.35 13.27 2.83
N ALA A 65 -9.02 12.04 3.24
CA ALA A 65 -7.65 11.54 3.16
C ALA A 65 -7.18 11.32 1.71
N LEU A 66 -8.08 10.88 0.83
CA LEU A 66 -7.70 10.54 -0.55
C LEU A 66 -7.12 11.76 -1.32
N PRO A 67 -7.78 12.93 -1.39
CA PRO A 67 -7.20 14.10 -2.05
C PRO A 67 -5.92 14.61 -1.36
N VAL A 68 -5.83 14.56 -0.02
CA VAL A 68 -4.63 14.99 0.70
C VAL A 68 -3.44 14.12 0.34
N VAL A 69 -3.60 12.78 0.35
CA VAL A 69 -2.51 11.86 0.00
C VAL A 69 -2.12 11.99 -1.47
N ILE A 70 -3.07 12.23 -2.39
CA ILE A 70 -2.78 12.51 -3.80
C ILE A 70 -1.93 13.78 -3.93
N ILE A 71 -2.31 14.88 -3.29
CA ILE A 71 -1.55 16.14 -3.33
C ILE A 71 -0.13 15.91 -2.78
N MET A 72 0.01 15.20 -1.66
CA MET A 72 1.31 14.92 -1.07
C MET A 72 2.16 13.98 -1.93
N SER A 73 1.56 13.03 -2.66
CA SER A 73 2.29 12.19 -3.60
C SER A 73 2.88 13.00 -4.76
N PHE A 74 2.14 14.00 -5.27
CA PHE A 74 2.66 14.95 -6.25
C PHE A 74 3.79 15.82 -5.68
N LEU A 75 3.66 16.25 -4.42
CA LEU A 75 4.72 17.01 -3.76
C LEU A 75 6.01 16.18 -3.65
N ILE A 76 5.92 14.92 -3.24
CA ILE A 76 7.05 13.99 -3.19
C ILE A 76 7.70 13.85 -4.58
N LEU A 77 6.90 13.62 -5.63
CA LEU A 77 7.42 13.53 -7.00
C LEU A 77 8.14 14.81 -7.43
N ARG A 78 7.59 15.97 -7.09
CA ARG A 78 8.20 17.27 -7.43
C ARG A 78 9.51 17.49 -6.69
N LEU A 79 9.57 17.13 -5.41
CA LEU A 79 10.79 17.21 -4.60
C LEU A 79 11.88 16.31 -5.17
N ASN A 80 11.55 15.10 -5.59
CA ASN A 80 12.50 14.17 -6.20
C ASN A 80 13.09 14.70 -7.52
N ASN A 81 12.31 15.43 -8.31
CA ASN A 81 12.74 15.89 -9.63
C ASN A 81 13.49 17.25 -9.62
N GLN A 82 13.30 18.07 -8.58
CA GLN A 82 13.79 19.46 -8.58
C GLN A 82 14.84 19.75 -7.50
N SER A 83 15.02 18.89 -6.52
CA SER A 83 15.91 19.16 -5.39
C SER A 83 17.19 18.33 -5.46
N LYS A 84 18.25 18.85 -4.84
CA LYS A 84 19.50 18.10 -4.55
C LYS A 84 19.29 17.07 -3.42
N ILE A 85 18.05 16.89 -2.96
CA ILE A 85 17.67 15.97 -1.88
C ILE A 85 17.50 14.60 -2.48
N GLN A 86 18.09 13.61 -1.86
CA GLN A 86 17.87 12.20 -2.26
C GLN A 86 16.39 11.81 -2.09
N PRO A 87 15.81 11.02 -3.00
CA PRO A 87 14.40 10.63 -2.97
C PRO A 87 13.95 10.06 -1.61
N ASP A 88 14.74 9.19 -1.01
CA ASP A 88 14.43 8.57 0.28
C ASP A 88 14.42 9.59 1.43
N ALA A 89 15.31 10.61 1.38
CA ALA A 89 15.31 11.68 2.38
C ALA A 89 14.07 12.57 2.26
N ALA A 90 13.62 12.89 1.06
CA ALA A 90 12.40 13.65 0.84
C ALA A 90 11.18 12.91 1.38
N ILE A 91 11.07 11.60 1.10
CA ILE A 91 10.00 10.76 1.63
C ILE A 91 10.05 10.71 3.16
N ALA A 92 11.23 10.50 3.76
CA ALA A 92 11.40 10.45 5.20
C ALA A 92 10.99 11.76 5.91
N MET A 93 11.34 12.92 5.33
CA MET A 93 10.93 14.23 5.86
C MET A 93 9.42 14.41 5.83
N VAL A 94 8.77 14.07 4.71
CA VAL A 94 7.31 14.16 4.58
C VAL A 94 6.63 13.20 5.55
N SER A 95 7.13 11.97 5.65
CA SER A 95 6.63 10.93 6.57
C SER A 95 6.70 11.37 8.02
N ALA A 96 7.87 11.82 8.48
CA ALA A 96 8.06 12.27 9.86
C ALA A 96 7.20 13.50 10.20
N GLY A 97 7.13 14.47 9.28
CA GLY A 97 6.30 15.66 9.43
C GLY A 97 4.81 15.32 9.49
N ALA A 98 4.35 14.44 8.63
CA ALA A 98 2.97 13.98 8.63
C ALA A 98 2.61 13.23 9.93
N LEU A 99 3.46 12.29 10.36
CA LEU A 99 3.22 11.54 11.60
C LEU A 99 3.17 12.47 12.81
N ALA A 100 4.10 13.43 12.89
CA ALA A 100 4.12 14.43 13.96
C ALA A 100 2.85 15.30 13.95
N LEU A 101 2.39 15.74 12.78
CA LEU A 101 1.16 16.52 12.65
C LEU A 101 -0.07 15.70 13.08
N GLY A 102 -0.19 14.47 12.64
CA GLY A 102 -1.32 13.60 13.00
C GLY A 102 -1.39 13.34 14.50
N THR A 103 -0.26 12.98 15.13
CA THR A 103 -0.19 12.75 16.58
C THR A 103 -0.42 14.03 17.39
N PHE A 104 0.08 15.17 16.92
CA PHE A 104 -0.14 16.47 17.54
C PHE A 104 -1.63 16.84 17.54
N VAL A 105 -2.31 16.73 16.38
CA VAL A 105 -3.73 17.06 16.25
C VAL A 105 -4.59 16.20 17.17
N ILE A 106 -4.33 14.89 17.24
CA ILE A 106 -5.06 14.00 18.16
C ILE A 106 -4.81 14.38 19.62
N SER A 107 -3.57 14.69 20.00
CA SER A 107 -3.22 14.96 21.39
C SER A 107 -3.79 16.26 21.95
N ILE A 108 -4.01 17.29 21.11
CA ILE A 108 -4.62 18.55 21.55
C ILE A 108 -6.15 18.50 21.58
N THR A 109 -6.77 17.51 20.93
CA THR A 109 -8.22 17.41 20.83
C THR A 109 -8.78 16.58 21.96
N ARG A 110 -9.34 17.25 22.97
CA ARG A 110 -9.97 16.59 24.13
C ARG A 110 -11.25 15.86 23.71
N GLY A 111 -11.39 14.59 24.10
CA GLY A 111 -12.64 13.82 23.89
C GLY A 111 -12.70 12.98 22.62
N VAL A 112 -11.70 13.03 21.75
CA VAL A 112 -11.57 12.12 20.62
C VAL A 112 -10.79 10.88 21.09
N ASN A 113 -11.51 9.84 21.52
CA ASN A 113 -10.95 8.51 21.76
C ASN A 113 -10.64 7.82 20.43
N THR A 114 -9.79 8.45 19.63
CA THR A 114 -9.30 7.81 18.41
C THR A 114 -8.24 6.82 18.82
N ASP A 115 -8.56 5.55 18.68
CA ASP A 115 -7.60 4.49 18.90
C ASP A 115 -6.56 4.53 17.77
N ILE A 116 -5.45 5.23 18.01
CA ILE A 116 -4.32 5.37 17.08
C ILE A 116 -3.86 4.00 16.59
N ASN A 117 -3.97 3.00 17.47
CA ASN A 117 -3.62 1.62 17.13
C ASN A 117 -4.48 1.08 15.98
N ASN A 118 -5.76 1.45 15.89
CA ASN A 118 -6.62 1.00 14.80
C ASN A 118 -6.19 1.54 13.44
N TYR A 119 -5.62 2.75 13.36
CA TYR A 119 -5.10 3.28 12.10
C TYR A 119 -3.72 2.71 11.73
N LEU A 120 -2.89 2.37 12.71
CA LEU A 120 -1.57 1.80 12.47
C LEU A 120 -1.62 0.30 12.15
N PHE A 121 -2.40 -0.44 12.91
CA PHE A 121 -2.48 -1.91 12.80
C PHE A 121 -3.70 -2.40 12.02
N GLY A 122 -4.66 -1.53 11.76
CA GLY A 122 -5.89 -1.84 11.08
C GLY A 122 -6.88 -2.65 11.91
N SER A 123 -8.13 -2.63 11.49
CA SER A 123 -9.17 -3.52 12.03
C SER A 123 -10.03 -4.03 10.88
N ILE A 124 -9.70 -5.21 10.38
CA ILE A 124 -10.50 -5.89 9.34
C ILE A 124 -11.94 -6.14 9.82
N LEU A 125 -12.14 -6.15 11.13
CA LEU A 125 -13.44 -6.40 11.75
C LEU A 125 -14.41 -5.21 11.67
N SER A 126 -13.91 -4.00 11.40
CA SER A 126 -14.71 -2.76 11.39
C SER A 126 -15.16 -2.30 10.00
N ILE A 127 -15.06 -3.15 8.98
CA ILE A 127 -15.34 -2.79 7.58
C ILE A 127 -16.85 -2.66 7.35
N SER A 128 -17.30 -1.46 6.98
CA SER A 128 -18.67 -1.19 6.58
C SER A 128 -18.94 -1.68 5.14
N VAL A 129 -20.23 -1.80 4.78
CA VAL A 129 -20.61 -2.13 3.40
C VAL A 129 -20.14 -1.05 2.42
N ASN A 130 -20.21 0.22 2.83
CA ASN A 130 -19.74 1.33 2.00
C ASN A 130 -18.22 1.25 1.77
N ASP A 131 -17.43 0.96 2.81
CA ASP A 131 -15.97 0.77 2.66
C ASP A 131 -15.65 -0.35 1.67
N LEU A 132 -16.40 -1.46 1.70
CA LEU A 132 -16.23 -2.55 0.73
C LEU A 132 -16.53 -2.10 -0.70
N ILE A 133 -17.63 -1.36 -0.93
CA ILE A 133 -17.99 -0.87 -2.26
C ILE A 133 -16.90 0.07 -2.79
N PHE A 134 -16.44 1.02 -1.98
CA PHE A 134 -15.32 1.89 -2.35
C PHE A 134 -14.06 1.09 -2.69
N CYS A 135 -13.72 0.09 -1.86
CA CYS A 135 -12.57 -0.77 -2.10
C CYS A 135 -12.67 -1.52 -3.44
N VAL A 136 -13.82 -2.11 -3.75
CA VAL A 136 -14.03 -2.83 -5.00
C VAL A 136 -13.89 -1.91 -6.21
N ILE A 137 -14.57 -0.75 -6.20
CA ILE A 137 -14.54 0.21 -7.30
C ILE A 137 -13.12 0.71 -7.55
N PHE A 138 -12.45 1.20 -6.51
CA PHE A 138 -11.10 1.75 -6.66
C PHE A 138 -10.04 0.69 -6.94
N SER A 139 -10.15 -0.53 -6.41
CA SER A 139 -9.23 -1.62 -6.75
C SER A 139 -9.36 -2.04 -8.21
N ILE A 140 -10.58 -2.17 -8.73
CA ILE A 140 -10.83 -2.46 -10.16
C ILE A 140 -10.28 -1.31 -11.03
N PHE A 141 -10.49 -0.06 -10.63
CA PHE A 141 -9.93 1.11 -11.30
C PHE A 141 -8.40 1.09 -11.36
N VAL A 142 -7.74 0.81 -10.22
CA VAL A 142 -6.28 0.71 -10.13
C VAL A 142 -5.76 -0.40 -11.02
N ILE A 143 -6.33 -1.61 -10.92
CA ILE A 143 -5.93 -2.77 -11.73
C ILE A 143 -6.15 -2.47 -13.22
N GLY A 144 -7.29 -1.91 -13.59
CA GLY A 144 -7.63 -1.57 -14.97
C GLY A 144 -6.65 -0.56 -15.59
N ILE A 145 -6.38 0.55 -14.90
CA ILE A 145 -5.42 1.57 -15.37
C ILE A 145 -4.00 1.00 -15.41
N PHE A 146 -3.59 0.24 -14.40
CA PHE A 146 -2.26 -0.37 -14.40
C PHE A 146 -2.06 -1.28 -15.60
N LEU A 147 -3.04 -2.13 -15.92
CA LEU A 147 -3.00 -3.02 -17.08
C LEU A 147 -3.05 -2.24 -18.40
N ALA A 148 -3.88 -1.21 -18.52
CA ALA A 148 -3.95 -0.35 -19.70
C ALA A 148 -2.64 0.41 -19.96
N CYS A 149 -1.98 0.84 -18.87
CA CYS A 149 -0.71 1.59 -18.93
C CYS A 149 0.52 0.68 -18.78
N TYR A 150 0.36 -0.65 -18.78
CA TYR A 150 1.42 -1.61 -18.48
C TYR A 150 2.74 -1.33 -19.22
N ASN A 151 2.71 -1.18 -20.55
CA ASN A 151 3.90 -0.95 -21.36
C ASN A 151 4.58 0.39 -21.05
N LYS A 152 3.80 1.41 -20.69
CA LYS A 152 4.31 2.74 -20.32
C LYS A 152 4.93 2.73 -18.92
N ILE A 153 4.26 2.07 -17.97
CA ILE A 153 4.77 1.87 -16.61
C ILE A 153 6.05 1.03 -16.65
N PHE A 154 6.09 -0.01 -17.47
CA PHE A 154 7.29 -0.82 -17.69
C PHE A 154 8.46 0.03 -18.18
N ALA A 155 8.29 0.80 -19.26
CA ALA A 155 9.33 1.66 -19.82
C ALA A 155 9.85 2.67 -18.77
N LEU A 156 8.95 3.34 -18.08
CA LEU A 156 9.27 4.30 -17.01
C LEU A 156 9.94 3.66 -15.79
N THR A 157 9.70 2.38 -15.55
CA THR A 157 10.26 1.68 -14.39
C THR A 157 11.74 1.39 -14.59
N PHE A 158 12.16 1.08 -15.81
CA PHE A 158 13.54 0.71 -16.10
C PHE A 158 14.39 1.87 -16.57
N ASP A 159 13.85 2.76 -17.41
CA ASP A 159 14.59 3.91 -17.96
C ASP A 159 13.65 5.04 -18.33
N GLU A 160 13.58 6.07 -17.48
CA GLU A 160 12.73 7.23 -17.70
C GLU A 160 13.26 8.13 -18.83
N GLU A 161 14.59 8.23 -18.99
CA GLU A 161 15.18 9.05 -20.05
C GLU A 161 14.94 8.41 -21.42
N PHE A 162 15.11 7.12 -21.52
CA PHE A 162 14.76 6.37 -22.73
C PHE A 162 13.27 6.49 -23.04
N ALA A 163 12.40 6.32 -22.04
CA ALA A 163 10.95 6.49 -22.23
C ALA A 163 10.61 7.89 -22.78
N ARG A 164 11.30 8.92 -22.32
CA ARG A 164 11.13 10.29 -22.82
C ARG A 164 11.62 10.44 -24.25
N SER A 165 12.75 9.83 -24.61
CA SER A 165 13.33 9.91 -25.95
C SER A 165 12.44 9.29 -27.04
N ILE A 166 11.66 8.24 -26.70
CA ILE A 166 10.68 7.60 -27.59
C ILE A 166 9.30 8.26 -27.58
N GLY A 167 9.19 9.47 -26.98
CA GLY A 167 7.98 10.30 -27.03
C GLY A 167 6.93 9.97 -25.96
N ILE A 168 7.24 9.14 -24.94
CA ILE A 168 6.33 8.92 -23.82
C ILE A 168 6.27 10.18 -22.95
N LYS A 169 5.07 10.66 -22.64
CA LYS A 169 4.83 11.80 -21.73
C LYS A 169 5.10 11.35 -20.27
N THR A 170 6.38 11.29 -19.88
CA THR A 170 6.83 10.75 -18.58
C THR A 170 6.14 11.40 -17.39
N ASN A 171 5.97 12.72 -17.41
CA ASN A 171 5.30 13.47 -16.36
C ASN A 171 3.84 13.03 -16.15
N LEU A 172 3.11 12.76 -17.26
CA LEU A 172 1.71 12.29 -17.18
C LEU A 172 1.64 10.89 -16.56
N TYR A 173 2.49 9.96 -17.01
CA TYR A 173 2.45 8.59 -16.49
C TYR A 173 2.99 8.49 -15.06
N ASN A 174 3.96 9.33 -14.68
CA ASN A 174 4.38 9.46 -13.28
C ASN A 174 3.25 10.02 -12.40
N ALA A 175 2.48 10.99 -12.90
CA ALA A 175 1.31 11.51 -12.21
C ALA A 175 0.22 10.44 -12.03
N ILE A 176 -0.10 9.69 -13.10
CA ILE A 176 -1.05 8.57 -13.03
C ILE A 176 -0.57 7.55 -11.98
N PHE A 177 0.70 7.18 -12.02
CA PHE A 177 1.28 6.21 -11.10
C PHE A 177 1.21 6.69 -9.63
N ALA A 178 1.47 7.98 -9.38
CA ALA A 178 1.33 8.57 -8.05
C ALA A 178 -0.12 8.53 -7.53
N ILE A 179 -1.10 8.79 -8.40
CA ILE A 179 -2.52 8.67 -8.06
C ILE A 179 -2.86 7.22 -7.71
N LEU A 180 -2.41 6.25 -8.51
CA LEU A 180 -2.64 4.83 -8.25
C LEU A 180 -2.03 4.39 -6.92
N CYS A 181 -0.78 4.80 -6.63
CA CYS A 181 -0.14 4.55 -5.34
C CYS A 181 -0.96 5.14 -4.18
N SER A 182 -1.40 6.39 -4.31
CA SER A 182 -2.17 7.08 -3.26
C SER A 182 -3.49 6.36 -2.97
N ILE A 183 -4.21 5.93 -4.00
CA ILE A 183 -5.47 5.18 -3.86
C ILE A 183 -5.23 3.88 -3.10
N VAL A 184 -4.23 3.08 -3.51
CA VAL A 184 -3.93 1.79 -2.89
C VAL A 184 -3.51 1.97 -1.43
N VAL A 185 -2.68 2.98 -1.14
CA VAL A 185 -2.22 3.26 0.22
C VAL A 185 -3.37 3.70 1.12
N VAL A 186 -4.21 4.65 0.67
CA VAL A 186 -5.33 5.16 1.49
C VAL A 186 -6.36 4.06 1.78
N LEU A 187 -6.74 3.27 0.76
CA LEU A 187 -7.67 2.16 0.94
C LEU A 187 -7.09 1.08 1.84
N GLY A 188 -5.83 0.69 1.58
CA GLY A 188 -5.15 -0.33 2.36
C GLY A 188 -4.98 0.09 3.82
N MET A 189 -4.59 1.33 4.07
CA MET A 189 -4.44 1.84 5.42
C MET A 189 -5.77 1.90 6.17
N ARG A 190 -6.85 2.33 5.52
CA ARG A 190 -8.20 2.40 6.13
C ARG A 190 -8.68 1.03 6.60
N LEU A 191 -8.44 -0.02 5.81
CA LEU A 191 -8.97 -1.36 6.04
C LEU A 191 -8.02 -2.27 6.80
N MET A 192 -6.71 -2.12 6.59
CA MET A 192 -5.69 -3.05 7.06
C MET A 192 -4.62 -2.42 7.94
N GLY A 193 -4.59 -1.08 8.00
CA GLY A 193 -3.56 -0.32 8.73
C GLY A 193 -2.32 0.02 7.91
N ALA A 194 -1.61 1.06 8.37
CA ALA A 194 -0.42 1.58 7.70
C ALA A 194 0.70 0.54 7.59
N LEU A 195 0.94 -0.23 8.64
CA LEU A 195 2.00 -1.23 8.71
C LEU A 195 1.79 -2.36 7.69
N LEU A 196 0.55 -2.83 7.51
CA LEU A 196 0.27 -3.92 6.60
C LEU A 196 0.36 -3.48 5.14
N ILE A 197 -0.14 -2.29 4.79
CA ILE A 197 -0.10 -1.84 3.39
C ILE A 197 1.33 -1.62 2.90
N SER A 198 2.21 -1.03 3.74
CA SER A 198 3.63 -0.89 3.42
C SER A 198 4.30 -2.25 3.19
N SER A 199 3.97 -3.24 4.03
CA SER A 199 4.45 -4.61 3.89
C SER A 199 3.98 -5.27 2.59
N LEU A 200 2.69 -5.18 2.25
CA LEU A 200 2.12 -5.76 1.03
C LEU A 200 2.66 -5.14 -0.27
N ILE A 201 3.13 -3.91 -0.23
CA ILE A 201 3.79 -3.26 -1.37
C ILE A 201 5.22 -3.82 -1.55
N ILE A 202 5.97 -4.03 -0.46
CA ILE A 202 7.40 -4.31 -0.53
C ILE A 202 7.69 -5.83 -0.56
N PHE A 203 7.23 -6.58 0.44
CA PHE A 203 7.65 -7.97 0.65
C PHE A 203 7.29 -8.92 -0.49
N PRO A 204 6.06 -8.91 -1.07
CA PRO A 204 5.72 -9.80 -2.16
C PRO A 204 6.60 -9.59 -3.38
N THR A 205 6.90 -8.33 -3.70
CA THR A 205 7.78 -7.98 -4.82
C THR A 205 9.22 -8.43 -4.57
N MET A 206 9.76 -8.12 -3.39
CA MET A 206 11.11 -8.53 -3.02
C MET A 206 11.25 -10.06 -3.00
N SER A 207 10.22 -10.77 -2.56
CA SER A 207 10.13 -12.24 -2.60
C SER A 207 10.12 -12.77 -4.02
N ALA A 208 9.33 -12.18 -4.91
CA ALA A 208 9.24 -12.57 -6.31
C ALA A 208 10.58 -12.38 -7.04
N MET A 209 11.30 -11.30 -6.77
CA MET A 209 12.62 -11.02 -7.36
C MET A 209 13.69 -12.04 -7.00
N GLN A 210 13.54 -12.79 -5.89
CA GLN A 210 14.46 -13.89 -5.55
C GLN A 210 14.28 -15.10 -6.49
N VAL A 211 13.10 -15.26 -7.09
CA VAL A 211 12.75 -16.47 -7.86
C VAL A 211 12.75 -16.21 -9.36
N VAL A 212 12.33 -15.02 -9.78
CA VAL A 212 12.12 -14.69 -11.21
C VAL A 212 12.75 -13.35 -11.57
N LYS A 213 13.22 -13.24 -12.85
CA LYS A 213 13.99 -12.07 -13.31
C LYS A 213 13.24 -11.20 -14.35
N THR A 214 12.09 -11.64 -14.88
CA THR A 214 11.35 -10.88 -15.89
C THR A 214 10.20 -10.10 -15.28
N PHE A 215 9.99 -8.84 -15.67
CA PHE A 215 8.98 -7.93 -15.11
C PHE A 215 7.58 -8.57 -15.01
N LYS A 216 7.11 -9.20 -16.11
CA LYS A 216 5.81 -9.87 -16.13
C LYS A 216 5.71 -11.01 -15.12
N ARG A 217 6.77 -11.83 -14.99
CA ARG A 217 6.79 -12.92 -14.01
C ARG A 217 6.89 -12.40 -12.59
N VAL A 218 7.66 -11.32 -12.36
CA VAL A 218 7.73 -10.67 -11.03
C VAL A 218 6.34 -10.21 -10.59
N ILE A 219 5.56 -9.57 -11.47
CA ILE A 219 4.18 -9.17 -11.16
C ILE A 219 3.33 -10.39 -10.77
N ILE A 220 3.33 -11.43 -11.59
CA ILE A 220 2.48 -12.62 -11.34
C ILE A 220 2.87 -13.29 -10.01
N VAL A 221 4.17 -13.49 -9.78
CA VAL A 221 4.65 -14.12 -8.55
C VAL A 221 4.41 -13.22 -7.34
N SER A 222 4.58 -11.89 -7.47
CA SER A 222 4.24 -10.95 -6.40
C SER A 222 2.75 -11.03 -6.00
N ILE A 223 1.86 -11.09 -6.97
CA ILE A 223 0.42 -11.25 -6.70
C ILE A 223 0.15 -12.57 -5.98
N LEU A 224 0.73 -13.68 -6.46
CA LEU A 224 0.56 -14.99 -5.83
C LEU A 224 1.08 -14.99 -4.39
N VAL A 225 2.27 -14.45 -4.14
CA VAL A 225 2.84 -14.34 -2.78
C VAL A 225 1.97 -13.45 -1.91
N SER A 226 1.55 -12.29 -2.40
CA SER A 226 0.71 -11.35 -1.65
C SER A 226 -0.61 -11.99 -1.20
N VAL A 227 -1.31 -12.63 -2.15
CA VAL A 227 -2.59 -13.30 -1.89
C VAL A 227 -2.42 -14.48 -0.93
N THR A 228 -1.41 -15.32 -1.13
CA THR A 228 -1.16 -16.47 -0.24
C THR A 228 -0.78 -16.03 1.17
N CYS A 229 0.10 -15.03 1.31
CA CYS A 229 0.46 -14.48 2.62
C CYS A 229 -0.75 -13.84 3.33
N PHE A 230 -1.60 -13.13 2.58
CA PHE A 230 -2.83 -12.56 3.12
C PHE A 230 -3.77 -13.66 3.65
N ILE A 231 -4.05 -14.69 2.86
CA ILE A 231 -4.94 -15.80 3.27
C ILE A 231 -4.38 -16.54 4.49
N ILE A 232 -3.10 -16.93 4.46
CA ILE A 232 -2.44 -17.62 5.57
C ILE A 232 -2.46 -16.76 6.83
N GLY A 233 -2.06 -15.48 6.71
CA GLY A 233 -2.02 -14.56 7.83
C GLY A 233 -3.39 -14.30 8.44
N MET A 234 -4.45 -14.23 7.64
CA MET A 234 -5.82 -14.07 8.12
C MET A 234 -6.30 -15.31 8.88
N VAL A 235 -6.03 -16.50 8.36
CA VAL A 235 -6.38 -17.77 9.03
C VAL A 235 -5.63 -17.92 10.35
N VAL A 236 -4.34 -17.63 10.38
CA VAL A 236 -3.51 -17.67 11.60
C VAL A 236 -3.99 -16.64 12.62
N SER A 237 -4.27 -15.42 12.19
CA SER A 237 -4.78 -14.35 13.05
C SER A 237 -6.10 -14.74 13.72
N TYR A 238 -7.00 -15.32 12.96
CA TYR A 238 -8.29 -15.81 13.50
C TYR A 238 -8.08 -16.94 14.52
N GLY A 239 -7.20 -17.90 14.22
CA GLY A 239 -6.94 -19.06 15.11
C GLY A 239 -6.27 -18.67 16.44
N PHE A 240 -5.41 -17.65 16.43
CA PHE A 240 -4.67 -17.19 17.62
C PHE A 240 -5.23 -15.91 18.25
N SER A 241 -6.33 -15.35 17.72
CA SER A 241 -6.92 -14.08 18.19
C SER A 241 -5.90 -12.93 18.21
N THR A 242 -5.00 -12.88 17.22
CA THR A 242 -3.95 -11.86 17.09
C THR A 242 -4.35 -10.74 16.14
N PRO A 243 -3.73 -9.53 16.22
CA PRO A 243 -4.00 -8.45 15.26
C PRO A 243 -3.68 -8.89 13.82
N THR A 244 -4.68 -8.83 12.94
CA THR A 244 -4.58 -9.36 11.57
C THR A 244 -3.47 -8.71 10.75
N GLY A 245 -3.30 -7.39 10.85
CA GLY A 245 -2.25 -6.66 10.15
C GLY A 245 -0.85 -7.17 10.49
N SER A 246 -0.52 -7.24 11.78
CA SER A 246 0.79 -7.71 12.25
C SER A 246 1.05 -9.16 11.87
N THR A 247 0.04 -10.02 11.94
CA THR A 247 0.18 -11.45 11.62
C THR A 247 0.49 -11.65 10.12
N ILE A 248 -0.20 -10.92 9.24
CA ILE A 248 0.06 -10.98 7.79
C ILE A 248 1.47 -10.47 7.47
N VAL A 249 1.93 -9.40 8.15
CA VAL A 249 3.31 -8.90 7.98
C VAL A 249 4.33 -9.96 8.36
N LEU A 250 4.15 -10.62 9.50
CA LEU A 250 5.06 -11.70 9.93
C LEU A 250 5.09 -12.86 8.94
N VAL A 251 3.94 -13.25 8.39
CA VAL A 251 3.89 -14.27 7.34
C VAL A 251 4.66 -13.82 6.09
N ASN A 252 4.52 -12.56 5.66
CA ASN A 252 5.29 -12.02 4.54
C ASN A 252 6.80 -12.06 4.80
N VAL A 253 7.24 -11.69 6.01
CA VAL A 253 8.67 -11.76 6.41
C VAL A 253 9.17 -13.19 6.35
N LEU A 254 8.42 -14.14 6.89
CA LEU A 254 8.80 -15.56 6.87
C LEU A 254 8.92 -16.11 5.44
N VAL A 255 7.93 -15.81 4.59
CA VAL A 255 7.96 -16.24 3.17
C VAL A 255 9.14 -15.60 2.44
N PHE A 256 9.44 -14.33 2.66
CA PHE A 256 10.60 -13.66 2.08
C PHE A 256 11.91 -14.35 2.52
N MET A 257 12.08 -14.64 3.82
CA MET A 257 13.26 -15.32 4.34
C MET A 257 13.43 -16.71 3.72
N LEU A 258 12.35 -17.48 3.63
CA LEU A 258 12.38 -18.83 3.03
C LEU A 258 12.79 -18.77 1.55
N LEU A 259 12.20 -17.87 0.76
CA LEU A 259 12.53 -17.74 -0.66
C LEU A 259 13.97 -17.25 -0.87
N LYS A 260 14.45 -16.33 -0.02
CA LYS A 260 15.84 -15.88 -0.05
C LYS A 260 16.83 -17.00 0.29
N MET A 261 16.54 -17.82 1.31
CA MET A 261 17.36 -18.99 1.64
C MET A 261 17.37 -19.99 0.49
N MET A 262 16.21 -20.26 -0.13
CA MET A 262 16.16 -21.16 -1.30
C MET A 262 16.93 -20.62 -2.50
N ALA A 263 16.95 -19.32 -2.72
CA ALA A 263 17.74 -18.68 -3.76
C ALA A 263 19.24 -18.84 -3.49
N TRP A 264 19.67 -18.60 -2.24
CA TRP A 264 21.07 -18.72 -1.83
C TRP A 264 21.63 -20.16 -1.94
N VAL A 265 20.80 -21.17 -1.72
CA VAL A 265 21.21 -22.60 -1.89
C VAL A 265 21.34 -22.98 -3.38
N ARG A 266 20.75 -22.20 -4.29
CA ARG A 266 20.80 -22.45 -5.74
C ARG A 266 21.93 -21.72 -6.47
N GLU A 267 22.55 -20.71 -5.84
CA GLU A 267 23.75 -20.01 -6.29
C GLU A 267 25.02 -20.77 -5.85
#